data_95ae709fd9de8d094065a3ac9e155337
#
_entry.id   95ae709fd9de8d094065a3ac9e155337
#
_cell.length_a   1.000
_cell.length_b   1.000
_cell.length_c   1.000
_cell.angle_alpha   90.00
_cell.angle_beta   90.00
_cell.angle_gamma   90.00
#
_symmetry.space_group_name_H-M   'P 1'
#
loop_
_entity.id
_entity.type
_entity.pdbx_description
1 polymer ?
#
loop_
_entity_poly.entity_id
_entity_poly.type
_entity_poly.pdbx_seq_one_letter_code
_entity_poly.pdbx_strand_id
1 'polypeptide(L)'
;MLHPSTTTQFDRDKMKARKQGKNLALLTGVMEKLIKEQPLETKYCDHPLKGNWKGFRDCHIMSDWVLIYKIDKEKKRIVFARLGTHSELFK
;
A
#
# COMPACT_ATOMS: atom_id res chain seq x y z
N MET A 1 16.65 5.60 1.02
CA MET A 1 15.65 5.09 0.07
C MET A 1 15.46 3.58 0.25
N LEU A 2 14.22 3.13 0.28
CA LEU A 2 13.91 1.71 0.43
C LEU A 2 13.91 1.00 -0.92
N HIS A 3 14.27 -0.29 -0.92
CA HIS A 3 14.19 -1.12 -2.13
C HIS A 3 12.79 -1.72 -2.23
N PRO A 4 12.01 -1.37 -3.27
CA PRO A 4 10.63 -1.83 -3.39
C PRO A 4 10.54 -3.24 -3.94
N SER A 5 9.52 -3.96 -3.48
CA SER A 5 9.07 -5.21 -4.07
C SER A 5 7.56 -5.31 -3.94
N THR A 6 6.96 -6.21 -4.70
CA THR A 6 5.53 -6.44 -4.68
C THR A 6 5.25 -7.92 -4.50
N THR A 7 4.08 -8.24 -3.95
CA THR A 7 3.61 -9.63 -3.93
C THR A 7 2.86 -9.92 -5.22
N THR A 8 2.73 -11.19 -5.56
CA THR A 8 1.90 -11.60 -6.71
C THR A 8 0.47 -11.12 -6.54
N GLN A 9 -0.05 -11.18 -5.31
CA GLN A 9 -1.42 -10.72 -5.05
C GLN A 9 -1.56 -9.20 -5.26
N PHE A 10 -0.56 -8.42 -4.86
CA PHE A 10 -0.57 -6.98 -5.12
C PHE A 10 -0.61 -6.70 -6.63
N ASP A 11 0.18 -7.43 -7.41
CA ASP A 11 0.22 -7.26 -8.86
C ASP A 11 -1.15 -7.53 -9.48
N ARG A 12 -1.83 -8.57 -9.01
CA ARG A 12 -3.20 -8.90 -9.45
C ARG A 12 -4.18 -7.81 -9.04
N ASP A 13 -4.07 -7.33 -7.79
CA ASP A 13 -4.92 -6.25 -7.27
C ASP A 13 -4.76 -4.98 -8.12
N LYS A 14 -3.53 -4.66 -8.50
CA LYS A 14 -3.23 -3.49 -9.33
C LYS A 14 -3.84 -3.61 -10.73
N MET A 15 -3.77 -4.78 -11.33
CA MET A 15 -4.40 -5.03 -12.64
C MET A 15 -5.92 -4.88 -12.55
N LYS A 16 -6.51 -5.40 -11.48
CA LYS A 16 -7.96 -5.26 -11.25
C LYS A 16 -8.34 -3.78 -11.11
N ALA A 17 -7.57 -3.02 -10.34
CA ALA A 17 -7.80 -1.58 -10.16
C ALA A 17 -7.72 -0.84 -11.50
N ARG A 18 -6.74 -1.19 -12.34
CA ARG A 18 -6.60 -0.61 -13.66
C ARG A 18 -7.83 -0.87 -14.52
N LYS A 19 -8.35 -2.10 -14.50
CA LYS A 19 -9.57 -2.46 -15.25
C LYS A 19 -10.79 -1.71 -14.74
N GLN A 20 -10.82 -1.39 -13.45
CA GLN A 20 -11.91 -0.64 -12.82
C GLN A 20 -11.82 0.87 -13.08
N GLY A 21 -10.80 1.32 -13.80
CA GLY A 21 -10.62 2.74 -14.09
C GLY A 21 -10.06 3.55 -12.95
N LYS A 22 -9.43 2.93 -11.94
CA LYS A 22 -8.80 3.64 -10.84
C LYS A 22 -7.60 4.47 -11.34
N ASN A 23 -7.38 5.61 -10.69
CA ASN A 23 -6.26 6.49 -11.05
C ASN A 23 -4.94 5.95 -10.47
N LEU A 24 -4.21 5.19 -11.28
CA LEU A 24 -2.95 4.58 -10.86
C LEU A 24 -1.86 5.60 -10.59
N ALA A 25 -1.97 6.82 -11.11
CA ALA A 25 -1.00 7.88 -10.82
C ALA A 25 -1.03 8.26 -9.33
N LEU A 26 -2.20 8.22 -8.69
CA LEU A 26 -2.33 8.46 -7.26
C LEU A 26 -1.60 7.38 -6.47
N LEU A 27 -1.76 6.12 -6.86
CA LEU A 27 -1.06 5.00 -6.24
C LEU A 27 0.45 5.17 -6.38
N THR A 28 0.92 5.44 -7.59
CA THR A 28 2.36 5.62 -7.86
C THR A 28 2.94 6.74 -7.01
N GLY A 29 2.23 7.86 -6.87
CA GLY A 29 2.68 8.98 -6.05
C GLY A 29 2.86 8.61 -4.59
N VAL A 30 1.91 7.84 -4.02
CA VAL A 30 2.00 7.37 -2.63
C VAL A 30 3.15 6.39 -2.48
N MET A 31 3.28 5.43 -3.40
CA MET A 31 4.36 4.44 -3.36
C MET A 31 5.73 5.12 -3.41
N GLU A 32 5.90 6.12 -4.26
CA GLU A 32 7.16 6.87 -4.36
C GLU A 32 7.52 7.56 -3.05
N LYS A 33 6.56 8.19 -2.39
CA LYS A 33 6.79 8.82 -1.09
C LYS A 33 7.23 7.81 -0.05
N LEU A 34 6.59 6.64 -0.02
CA LEU A 34 6.96 5.57 0.91
C LEU A 34 8.36 5.04 0.64
N ILE A 35 8.70 4.83 -0.63
CA ILE A 35 10.04 4.36 -1.04
C ILE A 35 11.12 5.37 -0.62
N LYS A 36 10.85 6.66 -0.78
CA LYS A 36 11.78 7.73 -0.42
C LYS A 36 11.77 8.04 1.07
N GLU A 37 10.97 7.32 1.85
CA GLU A 37 10.84 7.52 3.29
C GLU A 37 10.35 8.93 3.65
N GLN A 38 9.55 9.52 2.77
CA GLN A 38 8.92 10.82 3.00
C GLN A 38 7.60 10.60 3.76
N PRO A 39 7.25 11.50 4.71
CA PRO A 39 6.00 11.34 5.44
C PRO A 39 4.80 11.52 4.53
N LEU A 40 3.75 10.71 4.76
CA LEU A 40 2.47 10.89 4.08
C LEU A 40 1.64 11.93 4.81
N GLU A 41 0.88 12.72 4.04
CA GLU A 41 -0.06 13.67 4.60
C GLU A 41 -1.13 12.94 5.42
N THR A 42 -1.67 13.61 6.43
CA THR A 42 -2.68 13.04 7.34
C THR A 42 -3.88 12.46 6.60
N LYS A 43 -4.26 13.03 5.47
CA LYS A 43 -5.40 12.56 4.67
C LYS A 43 -5.27 11.12 4.19
N TYR A 44 -4.03 10.59 4.13
CA TYR A 44 -3.81 9.19 3.70
C TYR A 44 -3.99 8.19 4.84
N CYS A 45 -4.21 8.65 6.07
CA CYS A 45 -4.51 7.80 7.23
C CYS A 45 -3.54 6.64 7.42
N ASP A 46 -2.24 6.87 7.21
CA ASP A 46 -1.22 5.84 7.36
C ASP A 46 -1.13 5.36 8.81
N HIS A 47 -1.31 4.05 9.04
CA HIS A 47 -1.28 3.50 10.40
C HIS A 47 -0.90 2.02 10.40
N PRO A 48 -0.37 1.51 11.54
CA PRO A 48 -0.06 0.09 11.67
C PRO A 48 -1.31 -0.75 11.80
N LEU A 49 -1.23 -1.99 11.32
CA LEU A 49 -2.31 -2.97 11.40
C LEU A 49 -2.11 -3.92 12.58
N LYS A 50 -3.20 -4.59 12.96
CA LYS A 50 -3.23 -5.56 14.06
C LYS A 50 -3.73 -6.91 13.55
N GLY A 51 -3.75 -7.91 14.44
CA GLY A 51 -4.28 -9.24 14.13
C GLY A 51 -3.46 -9.96 13.07
N ASN A 52 -4.12 -10.50 12.08
CA ASN A 52 -3.47 -11.25 11.00
C ASN A 52 -2.49 -10.42 10.18
N TRP A 53 -2.65 -9.10 10.21
CA TRP A 53 -1.80 -8.15 9.48
C TRP A 53 -0.75 -7.49 10.39
N LYS A 54 -0.50 -8.04 11.57
CA LYS A 54 0.50 -7.48 12.47
C LYS A 54 1.85 -7.36 11.76
N GLY A 55 2.50 -6.22 11.90
CA GLY A 55 3.76 -5.92 11.24
C GLY A 55 3.60 -5.21 9.90
N PHE A 56 2.38 -5.16 9.39
CA PHE A 56 2.05 -4.41 8.18
C PHE A 56 1.44 -3.06 8.54
N ARG A 57 1.39 -2.18 7.57
CA ARG A 57 0.73 -0.87 7.68
C ARG A 57 -0.23 -0.72 6.51
N ASP A 58 -1.22 0.15 6.66
CA ASP A 58 -2.03 0.55 5.52
C ASP A 58 -2.09 2.06 5.39
N CYS A 59 -2.41 2.52 4.19
CA CYS A 59 -2.75 3.90 3.93
C CYS A 59 -3.86 3.94 2.89
N HIS A 60 -4.64 5.02 2.94
CA HIS A 60 -5.76 5.21 2.02
C HIS A 60 -5.30 6.05 0.83
N ILE A 61 -5.33 5.45 -0.37
CA ILE A 61 -5.03 6.20 -1.60
C ILE A 61 -6.18 7.16 -1.90
N MET A 62 -7.40 6.65 -1.75
CA MET A 62 -8.66 7.39 -1.82
C MET A 62 -9.61 6.83 -0.76
N SER A 63 -10.86 7.29 -0.71
CA SER A 63 -11.82 6.99 0.37
C SER A 63 -11.91 5.50 0.72
N ASP A 64 -12.06 4.61 -0.26
CA ASP A 64 -12.13 3.16 -0.01
C ASP A 64 -11.17 2.41 -0.93
N TRP A 65 -9.99 2.96 -1.10
CA TRP A 65 -8.94 2.31 -1.90
C TRP A 65 -7.67 2.32 -1.07
N VAL A 66 -7.33 1.15 -0.53
CA VAL A 66 -6.34 0.97 0.53
C VAL A 66 -5.13 0.21 0.02
N LEU A 67 -3.96 0.65 0.43
CA LEU A 67 -2.68 0.00 0.15
C LEU A 67 -2.14 -0.59 1.45
N ILE A 68 -1.86 -1.90 1.45
CA ILE A 68 -1.19 -2.58 2.57
C ILE A 68 0.26 -2.82 2.20
N TYR A 69 1.17 -2.43 3.10
CA TYR A 69 2.61 -2.56 2.87
C TYR A 69 3.34 -2.88 4.16
N LYS A 70 4.59 -3.32 4.02
CA LYS A 70 5.46 -3.64 5.15
C LYS A 70 6.85 -3.08 4.89
N ILE A 71 7.46 -2.47 5.91
CA ILE A 71 8.82 -1.95 5.83
C ILE A 71 9.74 -2.79 6.71
N ASP A 72 10.84 -3.27 6.15
CA ASP A 72 11.93 -3.90 6.86
C ASP A 72 13.09 -2.90 6.90
N LYS A 73 13.22 -2.23 8.04
CA LYS A 73 14.22 -1.17 8.20
C LYS A 73 15.64 -1.70 8.16
N GLU A 74 15.87 -2.90 8.68
CA GLU A 74 17.20 -3.49 8.70
C GLU A 74 17.71 -3.75 7.29
N LYS A 75 16.86 -4.31 6.44
CA LYS A 75 17.20 -4.63 5.05
C LYS A 75 16.90 -3.49 4.09
N LYS A 76 16.35 -2.40 4.58
CA LYS A 76 15.93 -1.25 3.78
C LYS A 76 15.03 -1.64 2.63
N ARG A 77 14.00 -2.44 2.93
CA ARG A 77 13.03 -2.93 1.94
C ARG A 77 11.63 -2.48 2.28
N ILE A 78 10.83 -2.27 1.25
CA ILE A 78 9.39 -2.08 1.39
C ILE A 78 8.69 -3.09 0.47
N VAL A 79 7.71 -3.81 1.03
CA VAL A 79 6.92 -4.78 0.28
C VAL A 79 5.49 -4.26 0.19
N PHE A 80 5.01 -4.06 -1.03
CA PHE A 80 3.61 -3.71 -1.27
C PHE A 80 2.83 -5.02 -1.36
N ALA A 81 1.97 -5.26 -0.37
CA ALA A 81 1.36 -6.57 -0.16
C ALA A 81 -0.02 -6.73 -0.76
N ARG A 82 -0.89 -5.72 -0.62
CA ARG A 82 -2.26 -5.76 -1.13
C ARG A 82 -2.73 -4.37 -1.52
N LEU A 83 -3.73 -4.34 -2.39
CA LEU A 83 -4.39 -3.12 -2.83
C LEU A 83 -5.86 -3.45 -3.07
N GLY A 84 -6.78 -2.68 -2.51
CA GLY A 84 -8.21 -2.92 -2.71
C GLY A 84 -9.08 -2.14 -1.75
N THR A 85 -10.36 -2.49 -1.69
CA THR A 85 -11.30 -1.89 -0.75
C THR A 85 -11.16 -2.54 0.62
N HIS A 86 -11.70 -1.89 1.66
CA HIS A 86 -11.68 -2.47 3.00
C HIS A 86 -12.34 -3.85 3.03
N SER A 87 -13.47 -4.02 2.37
CA SER A 87 -14.16 -5.31 2.37
C SER A 87 -13.39 -6.40 1.63
N GLU A 88 -12.61 -6.05 0.63
CA GLU A 88 -11.76 -7.01 -0.07
C GLU A 88 -10.56 -7.46 0.77
N LEU A 89 -9.99 -6.54 1.55
CA LEU A 89 -8.75 -6.76 2.28
C LEU A 89 -8.95 -7.28 3.70
N PHE A 90 -10.04 -6.88 4.35
CA PHE A 90 -10.28 -7.15 5.79
C PHE A 90 -11.59 -7.90 6.03
N LYS A 91 -11.78 -8.98 5.31
CA LYS A 91 -12.96 -9.82 5.48
C LYS A 91 -13.03 -10.47 6.87
#